data_077d233fcf340e3d83d7c0efcd0452ef
#
_entry.id   077d233fcf340e3d83d7c0efcd0452ef
#
_cell.length_a   1.000
_cell.length_b   1.000
_cell.length_c   1.000
_cell.angle_alpha   90.00
_cell.angle_beta   90.00
_cell.angle_gamma   90.00
#
_symmetry.space_group_name_H-M   'P 1'
#
loop_
_entity.id
_entity.type
_entity.pdbx_description
1 polymer ?
#
loop_
_entity_poly.entity_id
_entity_poly.type
_entity_poly.pdbx_seq_one_letter_code
_entity_poly.pdbx_strand_id
1 'polypeptide(L)'
;MVFSLILLAPSWGGMINGIMTLSGAWHKLRDDPILRFFIVALSFYGMSTFEGPMMSIKTVNALSHYTDWTVGHVHAGALGWVGLITMGSLYYMIPRLFGQTRMYSVKAIEVHFWVATIGIVIYIAAMWIAGVMQGLMWRAVNSDGTLTYIFVESVKATFPFYVLRLLGGLLYLGGMCIMLWNTCKTAAAGKAAPVEIPALAAHAAPAAAQAAAPAHA
;
A
#
# COMPACT_ATOMS: atom_id res chain seq x y z
N MET A 1 -11.33 15.24 -13.59
CA MET A 1 -12.49 14.50 -13.07
C MET A 1 -12.83 13.26 -13.91
N VAL A 2 -13.23 13.39 -15.18
CA VAL A 2 -13.69 12.23 -16.00
C VAL A 2 -12.64 11.12 -16.07
N PHE A 3 -11.40 11.44 -16.47
CA PHE A 3 -10.31 10.44 -16.52
C PHE A 3 -10.00 9.81 -15.16
N SER A 4 -10.10 10.59 -14.07
CA SER A 4 -9.89 10.04 -12.72
C SER A 4 -10.98 9.04 -12.34
N LEU A 5 -12.23 9.27 -12.73
CA LEU A 5 -13.33 8.32 -12.50
C LEU A 5 -13.17 7.05 -13.35
N ILE A 6 -12.69 7.18 -14.59
CA ILE A 6 -12.43 6.02 -15.46
C ILE A 6 -11.35 5.11 -14.87
N LEU A 7 -10.37 5.65 -14.13
CA LEU A 7 -9.35 4.85 -13.45
C LEU A 7 -9.89 3.89 -12.37
N LEU A 8 -11.12 4.11 -11.88
CA LEU A 8 -11.73 3.17 -10.94
C LEU A 8 -11.93 1.78 -11.55
N ALA A 9 -12.29 1.68 -12.83
CA ALA A 9 -12.56 0.41 -13.46
C ALA A 9 -11.36 -0.55 -13.44
N PRO A 10 -10.15 -0.18 -13.94
CA PRO A 10 -8.98 -1.05 -13.89
C PRO A 10 -8.48 -1.26 -12.46
N SER A 11 -8.50 -0.23 -11.60
CA SER A 11 -8.02 -0.34 -10.23
C SER A 11 -8.86 -1.30 -9.38
N TRP A 12 -10.18 -1.16 -9.47
CA TRP A 12 -11.07 -2.07 -8.75
C TRP A 12 -11.11 -3.45 -9.37
N GLY A 13 -10.96 -3.56 -10.69
CA GLY A 13 -10.76 -4.84 -11.35
C GLY A 13 -9.55 -5.60 -10.78
N GLY A 14 -8.42 -4.91 -10.59
CA GLY A 14 -7.22 -5.46 -9.94
C GLY A 14 -7.46 -5.83 -8.48
N MET A 15 -8.16 -4.99 -7.70
CA MET A 15 -8.52 -5.29 -6.31
C MET A 15 -9.42 -6.52 -6.21
N ILE A 16 -10.48 -6.59 -7.00
CA ILE A 16 -11.43 -7.71 -7.02
C ILE A 16 -10.69 -9.00 -7.40
N ASN A 17 -9.87 -8.96 -8.44
CA ASN A 17 -9.06 -10.12 -8.85
C ASN A 17 -8.14 -10.59 -7.71
N GLY A 18 -7.45 -9.67 -7.02
CA GLY A 18 -6.63 -9.99 -5.85
C GLY A 18 -7.43 -10.64 -4.71
N ILE A 19 -8.61 -10.11 -4.39
CA ILE A 19 -9.50 -10.68 -3.38
C ILE A 19 -10.01 -12.06 -3.82
N MET A 20 -10.40 -12.22 -5.07
CA MET A 20 -10.93 -13.46 -5.61
C MET A 20 -9.88 -14.58 -5.67
N THR A 21 -8.58 -14.28 -5.65
CA THR A 21 -7.54 -15.31 -5.52
C THR A 21 -7.63 -16.10 -4.22
N LEU A 22 -8.28 -15.54 -3.19
CA LEU A 22 -8.59 -16.23 -1.93
C LEU A 22 -9.93 -16.96 -1.92
N SER A 23 -10.67 -16.95 -3.02
CA SER A 23 -11.94 -17.66 -3.13
C SER A 23 -11.75 -19.15 -2.78
N GLY A 24 -12.56 -19.64 -1.85
CA GLY A 24 -12.44 -21.01 -1.30
C GLY A 24 -11.34 -21.19 -0.24
N ALA A 25 -10.49 -20.20 0.02
CA ALA A 25 -9.35 -20.30 0.94
C ALA A 25 -9.38 -19.28 2.10
N TRP A 26 -10.49 -18.61 2.35
CA TRP A 26 -10.64 -17.58 3.39
C TRP A 26 -10.29 -18.07 4.81
N HIS A 27 -10.51 -19.36 5.10
CA HIS A 27 -10.14 -19.94 6.38
C HIS A 27 -8.64 -19.86 6.67
N LYS A 28 -7.77 -19.83 5.64
CA LYS A 28 -6.32 -19.74 5.78
C LYS A 28 -5.85 -18.40 6.39
N LEU A 29 -6.66 -17.36 6.33
CA LEU A 29 -6.34 -16.08 7.00
C LEU A 29 -6.20 -16.21 8.51
N ARG A 30 -6.79 -17.27 9.13
CA ARG A 30 -6.65 -17.50 10.57
C ARG A 30 -5.26 -17.97 10.95
N ASP A 31 -4.63 -18.76 10.06
CA ASP A 31 -3.41 -19.49 10.38
C ASP A 31 -2.17 -18.87 9.73
N ASP A 32 -2.33 -18.13 8.61
CA ASP A 32 -1.23 -17.55 7.85
C ASP A 32 -1.19 -16.01 8.00
N PRO A 33 -0.25 -15.49 8.79
CA PRO A 33 -0.11 -14.05 8.98
C PRO A 33 0.35 -13.32 7.70
N ILE A 34 1.02 -14.00 6.75
CA ILE A 34 1.45 -13.39 5.48
C ILE A 34 0.23 -13.05 4.63
N LEU A 35 -0.76 -13.96 4.56
CA LEU A 35 -1.99 -13.70 3.83
C LEU A 35 -2.78 -12.51 4.40
N ARG A 36 -2.70 -12.28 5.72
CA ARG A 36 -3.32 -11.10 6.36
C ARG A 36 -2.73 -9.80 5.84
N PHE A 37 -1.40 -9.73 5.63
CA PHE A 37 -0.76 -8.57 5.00
C PHE A 37 -1.33 -8.28 3.62
N PHE A 38 -1.51 -9.32 2.79
CA PHE A 38 -2.04 -9.14 1.43
C PHE A 38 -3.49 -8.67 1.42
N ILE A 39 -4.35 -9.23 2.26
CA ILE A 39 -5.77 -8.83 2.31
C ILE A 39 -5.93 -7.41 2.83
N VAL A 40 -5.21 -7.03 3.88
CA VAL A 40 -5.25 -5.66 4.40
C VAL A 40 -4.66 -4.68 3.37
N ALA A 41 -3.57 -5.05 2.69
CA ALA A 41 -3.02 -4.26 1.60
C ALA A 41 -4.03 -4.04 0.47
N LEU A 42 -4.75 -5.08 0.04
CA LEU A 42 -5.80 -4.97 -0.99
C LEU A 42 -6.97 -4.10 -0.53
N SER A 43 -7.32 -4.13 0.76
CA SER A 43 -8.34 -3.24 1.33
C SER A 43 -7.90 -1.76 1.24
N PHE A 44 -6.66 -1.47 1.61
CA PHE A 44 -6.08 -0.12 1.44
C PHE A 44 -5.96 0.29 -0.03
N TYR A 45 -5.67 -0.67 -0.93
CA TYR A 45 -5.67 -0.42 -2.38
C TYR A 45 -7.04 0.04 -2.87
N GLY A 46 -8.09 -0.71 -2.56
CA GLY A 46 -9.45 -0.35 -2.94
C GLY A 46 -9.89 0.99 -2.37
N MET A 47 -9.56 1.26 -1.11
CA MET A 47 -9.90 2.51 -0.42
C MET A 47 -9.16 3.70 -1.04
N SER A 48 -7.85 3.62 -1.20
CA SER A 48 -7.05 4.73 -1.76
C SER A 48 -7.40 5.00 -3.23
N THR A 49 -7.64 3.96 -4.03
CA THR A 49 -8.06 4.14 -5.44
C THR A 49 -9.49 4.64 -5.59
N PHE A 50 -10.35 4.49 -4.60
CA PHE A 50 -11.65 5.16 -4.55
C PHE A 50 -11.51 6.64 -4.14
N GLU A 51 -10.71 6.90 -3.11
CA GLU A 51 -10.53 8.23 -2.54
C GLU A 51 -9.91 9.21 -3.55
N GLY A 52 -8.90 8.76 -4.34
CA GLY A 52 -8.26 9.59 -5.37
C GLY A 52 -9.24 10.20 -6.37
N PRO A 53 -10.03 9.41 -7.10
CA PRO A 53 -11.08 9.89 -7.99
C PRO A 53 -12.15 10.74 -7.29
N MET A 54 -12.55 10.39 -6.07
CA MET A 54 -13.47 11.20 -5.26
C MET A 54 -12.91 12.59 -5.02
N MET A 55 -11.64 12.72 -4.67
CA MET A 55 -10.95 14.00 -4.47
C MET A 55 -10.78 14.80 -5.77
N SER A 56 -10.96 14.20 -6.95
CA SER A 56 -10.98 14.91 -8.24
C SER A 56 -12.28 15.66 -8.51
N ILE A 57 -13.34 15.41 -7.75
CA ILE A 57 -14.62 16.13 -7.84
C ILE A 57 -14.41 17.54 -7.26
N LYS A 58 -14.83 18.59 -7.99
CA LYS A 58 -14.55 19.97 -7.62
C LYS A 58 -14.91 20.35 -6.18
N THR A 59 -16.07 19.92 -5.70
CA THR A 59 -16.55 20.22 -4.35
C THR A 59 -15.72 19.52 -3.28
N VAL A 60 -15.33 18.27 -3.52
CA VAL A 60 -14.47 17.50 -2.64
C VAL A 60 -13.03 18.03 -2.69
N ASN A 61 -12.53 18.32 -3.89
CA ASN A 61 -11.20 18.92 -4.09
C ASN A 61 -11.06 20.24 -3.35
N ALA A 62 -12.09 21.09 -3.45
CA ALA A 62 -12.10 22.35 -2.76
C ALA A 62 -11.95 22.21 -1.23
N LEU A 63 -12.43 21.10 -0.64
CA LEU A 63 -12.28 20.83 0.78
C LEU A 63 -10.94 20.15 1.11
N SER A 64 -10.48 19.23 0.28
CA SER A 64 -9.32 18.39 0.56
C SER A 64 -7.98 18.99 0.10
N HIS A 65 -7.99 19.93 -0.85
CA HIS A 65 -6.80 20.45 -1.48
C HIS A 65 -5.85 21.14 -0.48
N TYR A 66 -4.59 20.73 -0.46
CA TYR A 66 -3.55 21.14 0.48
C TYR A 66 -3.77 20.78 1.97
N THR A 67 -4.83 20.04 2.31
CA THR A 67 -5.08 19.61 3.68
C THR A 67 -4.39 18.27 3.99
N ASP A 68 -4.35 17.91 5.28
CA ASP A 68 -3.89 16.59 5.74
C ASP A 68 -4.71 15.43 5.17
N TRP A 69 -5.92 15.67 4.67
CA TRP A 69 -6.70 14.64 3.97
C TRP A 69 -5.97 14.12 2.73
N THR A 70 -5.42 15.01 1.90
CA THR A 70 -4.62 14.59 0.73
C THR A 70 -3.38 13.79 1.16
N VAL A 71 -2.74 14.19 2.26
CA VAL A 71 -1.59 13.47 2.83
C VAL A 71 -2.02 12.10 3.34
N GLY A 72 -3.18 12.00 4.01
CA GLY A 72 -3.78 10.74 4.45
C GLY A 72 -4.04 9.77 3.30
N HIS A 73 -4.61 10.26 2.22
CA HIS A 73 -4.81 9.50 0.99
C HIS A 73 -3.50 8.91 0.44
N VAL A 74 -2.45 9.72 0.32
CA VAL A 74 -1.15 9.25 -0.17
C VAL A 74 -0.57 8.17 0.74
N HIS A 75 -0.67 8.33 2.07
CA HIS A 75 -0.16 7.35 3.03
C HIS A 75 -1.01 6.08 3.08
N ALA A 76 -2.32 6.16 2.83
CA ALA A 76 -3.15 4.97 2.63
C ALA A 76 -2.65 4.12 1.46
N GLY A 77 -2.29 4.75 0.35
CA GLY A 77 -1.69 4.09 -0.80
C GLY A 77 -0.25 3.61 -0.54
N ALA A 78 0.64 4.50 -0.08
CA ALA A 78 2.06 4.22 0.05
C ALA A 78 2.38 3.24 1.18
N LEU A 79 1.82 3.42 2.37
CA LEU A 79 2.12 2.60 3.54
C LEU A 79 1.08 1.49 3.75
N GLY A 80 -0.20 1.80 3.55
CA GLY A 80 -1.26 0.83 3.70
C GLY A 80 -1.27 -0.20 2.58
N TRP A 81 -1.24 0.21 1.33
CA TRP A 81 -1.24 -0.72 0.20
C TRP A 81 0.17 -1.19 -0.14
N VAL A 82 1.03 -0.31 -0.70
CA VAL A 82 2.36 -0.71 -1.22
C VAL A 82 3.25 -1.23 -0.08
N GLY A 83 3.24 -0.59 1.08
CA GLY A 83 4.01 -1.03 2.23
C GLY A 83 3.64 -2.43 2.70
N LEU A 84 2.36 -2.68 3.01
CA LEU A 84 1.94 -3.97 3.54
C LEU A 84 2.08 -5.12 2.52
N ILE A 85 1.79 -4.88 1.22
CA ILE A 85 1.97 -5.93 0.20
C ILE A 85 3.45 -6.27 0.02
N THR A 86 4.33 -5.28 0.07
CA THR A 86 5.77 -5.48 0.00
C THR A 86 6.28 -6.29 1.20
N MET A 87 5.84 -5.95 2.42
CA MET A 87 6.21 -6.68 3.64
C MET A 87 5.76 -8.15 3.58
N GLY A 88 4.51 -8.40 3.17
CA GLY A 88 4.00 -9.74 2.96
C GLY A 88 4.81 -10.53 1.93
N SER A 89 5.15 -9.89 0.81
CA SER A 89 5.97 -10.50 -0.25
C SER A 89 7.38 -10.83 0.23
N LEU A 90 8.00 -9.94 0.98
CA LEU A 90 9.34 -10.18 1.55
C LEU A 90 9.33 -11.32 2.55
N TYR A 91 8.33 -11.42 3.43
CA TYR A 91 8.17 -12.56 4.34
C TYR A 91 8.01 -13.90 3.63
N TYR A 92 7.42 -13.89 2.43
CA TYR A 92 7.30 -15.07 1.59
C TYR A 92 8.60 -15.42 0.86
N MET A 93 9.30 -14.41 0.31
CA MET A 93 10.47 -14.63 -0.54
C MET A 93 11.78 -14.84 0.24
N ILE A 94 12.02 -14.06 1.29
CA ILE A 94 13.30 -14.06 2.02
C ILE A 94 13.71 -15.47 2.50
N PRO A 95 12.86 -16.26 3.19
CA PRO A 95 13.29 -17.59 3.62
C PRO A 95 13.72 -18.47 2.45
N ARG A 96 13.03 -18.39 1.31
CA ARG A 96 13.34 -19.18 0.11
C ARG A 96 14.69 -18.81 -0.50
N LEU A 97 15.05 -17.53 -0.50
CA LEU A 97 16.35 -17.04 -1.00
C LEU A 97 17.51 -17.56 -0.14
N PHE A 98 17.27 -17.85 1.14
CA PHE A 98 18.26 -18.39 2.07
C PHE A 98 18.07 -19.89 2.34
N GLY A 99 17.40 -20.63 1.46
CA GLY A 99 17.20 -22.06 1.56
C GLY A 99 16.38 -22.51 2.78
N GLN A 100 15.55 -21.61 3.32
CA GLN A 100 14.67 -21.88 4.45
C GLN A 100 13.24 -22.07 3.99
N THR A 101 12.45 -22.86 4.71
CA THR A 101 11.02 -23.06 4.43
C THR A 101 10.14 -21.96 5.03
N ARG A 102 10.63 -21.27 6.05
CA ARG A 102 9.90 -20.22 6.79
C ARG A 102 10.86 -19.21 7.41
N MET A 103 10.33 -18.04 7.78
CA MET A 103 11.07 -17.05 8.55
C MET A 103 11.49 -17.61 9.93
N TYR A 104 12.53 -17.03 10.50
CA TYR A 104 13.05 -17.39 11.83
C TYR A 104 11.96 -17.42 12.90
N SER A 105 11.05 -16.45 12.89
CA SER A 105 9.94 -16.37 13.84
C SER A 105 8.63 -16.01 13.14
N VAL A 106 7.70 -16.97 13.06
CA VAL A 106 6.33 -16.73 12.56
C VAL A 106 5.55 -15.84 13.52
N LYS A 107 5.77 -15.96 14.84
CA LYS A 107 5.15 -15.11 15.85
C LYS A 107 5.54 -13.64 15.66
N ALA A 108 6.79 -13.35 15.27
CA ALA A 108 7.23 -11.99 14.98
C ALA A 108 6.49 -11.41 13.75
N ILE A 109 6.15 -12.23 12.73
CA ILE A 109 5.33 -11.80 11.61
C ILE A 109 3.94 -11.38 12.10
N GLU A 110 3.35 -12.17 12.97
CA GLU A 110 2.02 -11.87 13.52
C GLU A 110 2.00 -10.58 14.36
N VAL A 111 2.98 -10.41 15.23
CA VAL A 111 3.12 -9.17 16.02
C VAL A 111 3.34 -7.97 15.10
N HIS A 112 4.22 -8.08 14.11
CA HIS A 112 4.44 -7.03 13.12
C HIS A 112 3.14 -6.68 12.39
N PHE A 113 2.39 -7.67 11.93
CA PHE A 113 1.12 -7.45 11.24
C PHE A 113 0.17 -6.57 12.06
N TRP A 114 -0.07 -6.91 13.31
CA TRP A 114 -1.00 -6.17 14.16
C TRP A 114 -0.48 -4.78 14.51
N VAL A 115 0.78 -4.66 14.88
CA VAL A 115 1.40 -3.38 15.25
C VAL A 115 1.41 -2.42 14.04
N ALA A 116 1.81 -2.88 12.86
CA ALA A 116 1.82 -2.06 11.65
C ALA A 116 0.41 -1.70 11.19
N THR A 117 -0.52 -2.65 11.21
CA THR A 117 -1.91 -2.40 10.77
C THR A 117 -2.62 -1.40 11.71
N ILE A 118 -2.51 -1.57 13.01
CA ILE A 118 -3.08 -0.63 13.97
C ILE A 118 -2.39 0.74 13.81
N GLY A 119 -1.07 0.75 13.67
CA GLY A 119 -0.28 1.96 13.48
C GLY A 119 -0.73 2.77 12.26
N ILE A 120 -0.87 2.12 11.09
CA ILE A 120 -1.27 2.81 9.87
C ILE A 120 -2.74 3.26 9.91
N VAL A 121 -3.64 2.50 10.54
CA VAL A 121 -5.04 2.91 10.70
C VAL A 121 -5.15 4.17 11.56
N ILE A 122 -4.46 4.23 12.71
CA ILE A 122 -4.42 5.43 13.56
C ILE A 122 -3.83 6.61 12.79
N TYR A 123 -2.74 6.38 12.08
CA TYR A 123 -2.03 7.40 11.33
C TYR A 123 -2.93 8.05 10.27
N ILE A 124 -3.60 7.24 9.45
CA ILE A 124 -4.46 7.72 8.36
C ILE A 124 -5.74 8.37 8.90
N ALA A 125 -6.39 7.75 9.89
CA ALA A 125 -7.60 8.29 10.49
C ALA A 125 -7.36 9.68 11.10
N ALA A 126 -6.22 9.86 11.79
CA ALA A 126 -5.83 11.17 12.32
C ALA A 126 -5.69 12.23 11.22
N MET A 127 -5.07 11.86 10.08
CA MET A 127 -4.91 12.78 8.96
C MET A 127 -6.23 13.09 8.23
N TRP A 128 -7.12 12.11 8.10
CA TRP A 128 -8.42 12.36 7.49
C TRP A 128 -9.26 13.32 8.33
N ILE A 129 -9.34 13.09 9.64
CA ILE A 129 -10.09 13.97 10.54
C ILE A 129 -9.48 15.38 10.55
N ALA A 130 -8.16 15.48 10.72
CA ALA A 130 -7.44 16.75 10.69
C ALA A 130 -7.65 17.47 9.35
N GLY A 131 -7.53 16.77 8.23
CA GLY A 131 -7.66 17.35 6.90
C GLY A 131 -9.06 17.85 6.57
N VAL A 132 -10.09 17.11 6.93
CA VAL A 132 -11.49 17.58 6.79
C VAL A 132 -11.72 18.83 7.65
N MET A 133 -11.25 18.82 8.90
CA MET A 133 -11.36 19.98 9.80
C MET A 133 -10.61 21.21 9.24
N GLN A 134 -9.38 21.02 8.76
CA GLN A 134 -8.61 22.08 8.09
C GLN A 134 -9.39 22.68 6.92
N GLY A 135 -9.88 21.83 6.02
CA GLY A 135 -10.63 22.27 4.85
C GLY A 135 -11.89 23.06 5.19
N LEU A 136 -12.61 22.66 6.23
CA LEU A 136 -13.78 23.38 6.73
C LEU A 136 -13.40 24.71 7.35
N MET A 137 -12.37 24.78 8.20
CA MET A 137 -11.93 26.00 8.84
C MET A 137 -11.37 27.01 7.85
N TRP A 138 -10.59 26.58 6.83
CA TRP A 138 -9.99 27.48 5.83
C TRP A 138 -11.01 28.09 4.87
N ARG A 139 -12.20 27.50 4.78
CA ARG A 139 -13.28 27.96 3.89
C ARG A 139 -14.39 28.70 4.62
N ALA A 140 -14.34 28.73 5.95
CA ALA A 140 -15.34 29.44 6.73
C ALA A 140 -15.13 30.94 6.58
N VAL A 141 -16.17 31.62 6.09
CA VAL A 141 -16.20 33.08 5.91
C VAL A 141 -17.39 33.69 6.65
N ASN A 142 -17.18 34.85 7.20
CA ASN A 142 -18.22 35.67 7.83
C ASN A 142 -19.12 36.33 6.79
N SER A 143 -20.23 36.92 7.21
CA SER A 143 -21.18 37.64 6.32
C SER A 143 -20.56 38.83 5.60
N ASP A 144 -19.48 39.41 6.15
CA ASP A 144 -18.72 40.50 5.55
C ASP A 144 -17.60 40.05 4.59
N GLY A 145 -17.45 38.72 4.39
CA GLY A 145 -16.43 38.13 3.51
C GLY A 145 -15.08 37.92 4.15
N THR A 146 -14.90 38.25 5.43
CA THR A 146 -13.65 37.99 6.18
C THR A 146 -13.57 36.52 6.59
N LEU A 147 -12.34 36.00 6.83
CA LEU A 147 -12.14 34.65 7.32
C LEU A 147 -12.66 34.52 8.76
N THR A 148 -13.41 33.44 9.01
CA THR A 148 -13.92 33.14 10.37
C THR A 148 -12.78 32.71 11.29
N TYR A 149 -11.81 31.96 10.78
CA TYR A 149 -10.68 31.45 11.54
C TYR A 149 -9.36 31.98 10.97
N ILE A 150 -8.45 32.38 11.86
CA ILE A 150 -7.07 32.67 11.46
C ILE A 150 -6.27 31.36 11.35
N PHE A 151 -5.18 31.36 10.61
CA PHE A 151 -4.36 30.17 10.35
C PHE A 151 -3.91 29.46 11.65
N VAL A 152 -3.50 30.23 12.67
CA VAL A 152 -3.03 29.66 13.94
C VAL A 152 -4.13 28.88 14.69
N GLU A 153 -5.39 29.29 14.55
CA GLU A 153 -6.53 28.55 15.16
C GLU A 153 -6.70 27.19 14.50
N SER A 154 -6.57 27.10 13.19
CA SER A 154 -6.57 25.82 12.46
C SER A 154 -5.43 24.91 12.92
N VAL A 155 -4.21 25.45 13.08
CA VAL A 155 -3.05 24.68 13.56
C VAL A 155 -3.30 24.16 15.01
N LYS A 156 -3.84 25.00 15.89
CA LYS A 156 -4.17 24.59 17.27
C LYS A 156 -5.23 23.50 17.30
N ALA A 157 -6.26 23.62 16.46
CA ALA A 157 -7.34 22.64 16.39
C ALA A 157 -6.86 21.27 15.88
N THR A 158 -5.88 21.24 14.96
CA THR A 158 -5.35 20.00 14.41
C THR A 158 -4.25 19.36 15.26
N PHE A 159 -3.69 20.07 16.24
CA PHE A 159 -2.59 19.58 17.07
C PHE A 159 -2.81 18.20 17.71
N PRO A 160 -3.98 17.87 18.31
CA PRO A 160 -4.22 16.53 18.88
C PRO A 160 -4.05 15.40 17.85
N PHE A 161 -4.41 15.64 16.60
CA PHE A 161 -4.27 14.66 15.52
C PHE A 161 -2.82 14.47 15.11
N TYR A 162 -1.97 15.47 15.24
CA TYR A 162 -0.53 15.32 15.03
C TYR A 162 0.12 14.41 16.08
N VAL A 163 -0.37 14.45 17.33
CA VAL A 163 0.08 13.51 18.36
C VAL A 163 -0.37 12.08 18.03
N LEU A 164 -1.61 11.89 17.60
CA LEU A 164 -2.11 10.58 17.17
C LEU A 164 -1.34 10.06 15.93
N ARG A 165 -1.03 10.95 14.98
CA ARG A 165 -0.21 10.62 13.81
C ARG A 165 1.19 10.17 14.22
N LEU A 166 1.82 10.85 15.17
CA LEU A 166 3.13 10.45 15.70
C LEU A 166 3.05 9.04 16.34
N LEU A 167 2.04 8.78 17.16
CA LEU A 167 1.84 7.47 17.78
C LEU A 167 1.66 6.37 16.73
N GLY A 168 0.78 6.58 15.74
CA GLY A 168 0.58 5.65 14.64
C GLY A 168 1.85 5.37 13.84
N GLY A 169 2.63 6.43 13.56
CA GLY A 169 3.92 6.33 12.86
C GLY A 169 4.96 5.54 13.66
N LEU A 170 5.04 5.75 14.98
CA LEU A 170 5.95 5.00 15.86
C LEU A 170 5.57 3.51 15.93
N LEU A 171 4.28 3.18 15.98
CA LEU A 171 3.83 1.78 15.91
C LEU A 171 4.23 1.14 14.57
N TYR A 172 4.00 1.83 13.46
CA TYR A 172 4.37 1.32 12.13
C TYR A 172 5.89 1.11 12.03
N LEU A 173 6.68 2.06 12.48
CA LEU A 173 8.15 1.95 12.53
C LEU A 173 8.60 0.80 13.45
N GLY A 174 7.97 0.63 14.60
CA GLY A 174 8.23 -0.50 15.50
C GLY A 174 7.99 -1.85 14.82
N GLY A 175 6.92 -1.96 14.04
CA GLY A 175 6.65 -3.12 13.18
C GLY A 175 7.79 -3.37 12.17
N MET A 176 8.30 -2.31 11.52
CA MET A 176 9.44 -2.41 10.59
C MET A 176 10.72 -2.89 11.28
N CYS A 177 10.98 -2.45 12.52
CA CYS A 177 12.11 -2.93 13.31
C CYS A 177 11.98 -4.43 13.62
N ILE A 178 10.78 -4.91 13.94
CA ILE A 178 10.52 -6.35 14.14
C ILE A 178 10.79 -7.13 12.85
N MET A 179 10.34 -6.61 11.70
CA MET A 179 10.59 -7.22 10.40
C MET A 179 12.10 -7.29 10.10
N LEU A 180 12.82 -6.21 10.29
CA LEU A 180 14.26 -6.14 10.05
C LEU A 180 14.99 -7.19 10.90
N TRP A 181 14.69 -7.26 12.20
CA TRP A 181 15.28 -8.26 13.09
C TRP A 181 14.99 -9.69 12.61
N ASN A 182 13.74 -10.01 12.28
CA ASN A 182 13.33 -11.34 11.82
C ASN A 182 14.01 -11.71 10.49
N THR A 183 14.15 -10.75 9.58
CA THR A 183 14.85 -10.90 8.30
C THR A 183 16.33 -11.19 8.50
N CYS A 184 17.03 -10.40 9.34
CA CYS A 184 18.44 -10.63 9.65
C CYS A 184 18.68 -12.00 10.29
N LYS A 185 17.80 -12.43 11.21
CA LYS A 185 17.88 -13.77 11.82
C LYS A 185 17.65 -14.89 10.81
N THR A 186 16.71 -14.71 9.88
CA THR A 186 16.43 -15.70 8.83
C THR A 186 17.62 -15.84 7.89
N ALA A 187 18.18 -14.72 7.45
CA ALA A 187 19.36 -14.71 6.57
C ALA A 187 20.58 -15.33 7.23
N ALA A 188 20.84 -15.00 8.51
CA ALA A 188 21.97 -15.56 9.27
C ALA A 188 21.85 -17.06 9.55
N ALA A 189 20.62 -17.60 9.64
CA ALA A 189 20.39 -19.02 9.88
C ALA A 189 20.42 -19.86 8.59
N GLY A 190 20.35 -19.21 7.42
CA GLY A 190 20.29 -19.87 6.12
C GLY A 190 21.59 -19.77 5.31
N LYS A 191 21.60 -20.43 4.18
CA LYS A 191 22.62 -20.28 3.13
C LYS A 191 21.91 -19.82 1.87
N ALA A 192 22.52 -18.90 1.12
CA ALA A 192 21.97 -18.45 -0.16
C ALA A 192 21.72 -19.69 -1.05
N ALA A 193 20.47 -19.84 -1.50
CA ALA A 193 20.14 -20.90 -2.43
C ALA A 193 20.77 -20.62 -3.80
N PRO A 194 21.45 -21.58 -4.43
CA PRO A 194 21.91 -21.40 -5.80
C PRO A 194 20.68 -21.21 -6.70
N VAL A 195 20.59 -20.08 -7.37
CA VAL A 195 19.56 -19.79 -8.34
C VAL A 195 20.09 -20.21 -9.71
N GLU A 196 19.58 -21.32 -10.25
CA GLU A 196 19.76 -21.60 -11.68
C GLU A 196 18.96 -20.54 -12.46
N ILE A 197 19.66 -19.59 -13.06
CA ILE A 197 19.05 -18.67 -14.02
C ILE A 197 18.68 -19.52 -15.24
N PRO A 198 17.36 -19.68 -15.56
CA PRO A 198 16.99 -20.39 -16.76
C PRO A 198 17.74 -19.75 -17.95
N ALA A 199 18.51 -20.54 -18.69
CA ALA A 199 19.09 -20.05 -19.93
C ALA A 199 17.95 -19.43 -20.74
N LEU A 200 18.06 -18.14 -21.07
CA LEU A 200 17.14 -17.50 -22.01
C LEU A 200 17.04 -18.46 -23.17
N ALA A 201 15.88 -19.07 -23.41
CA ALA A 201 15.63 -19.86 -24.60
C ALA A 201 16.10 -19.00 -25.78
N ALA A 202 17.20 -19.39 -26.42
CA ALA A 202 17.69 -18.70 -27.57
C ALA A 202 16.47 -18.56 -28.48
N HIS A 203 16.04 -17.32 -28.73
CA HIS A 203 14.94 -17.09 -29.63
C HIS A 203 15.30 -17.87 -30.90
N ALA A 204 14.61 -18.96 -31.16
CA ALA A 204 14.73 -19.69 -32.40
C ALA A 204 14.56 -18.64 -33.49
N ALA A 205 15.64 -18.34 -34.17
CA ALA A 205 15.61 -17.44 -35.31
C ALA A 205 14.44 -17.90 -36.18
N PRO A 206 13.53 -17.02 -36.58
CA PRO A 206 12.42 -17.45 -37.41
C PRO A 206 13.01 -18.17 -38.64
N ALA A 207 12.59 -19.40 -38.87
CA ALA A 207 12.91 -20.20 -40.03
C ALA A 207 12.22 -19.59 -41.28
N ALA A 208 12.67 -18.41 -41.66
CA ALA A 208 12.21 -17.68 -42.81
C ALA A 208 13.41 -17.24 -43.62
N ALA A 209 13.95 -18.12 -44.40
CA ALA A 209 14.71 -17.84 -45.64
C ALA A 209 15.30 -19.12 -46.27
N GLN A 210 14.53 -20.21 -46.28
CA GLN A 210 14.80 -21.30 -47.21
C GLN A 210 13.60 -21.50 -48.14
N ALA A 211 13.32 -20.49 -48.92
CA ALA A 211 12.39 -20.63 -50.04
C ALA A 211 12.94 -19.88 -51.23
N ALA A 212 13.00 -20.58 -52.32
CA ALA A 212 13.18 -20.11 -53.66
C ALA A 212 14.64 -19.91 -54.17
N ALA A 213 15.28 -21.02 -54.50
CA ALA A 213 16.10 -21.03 -55.71
C ALA A 213 15.17 -21.13 -56.94
N PRO A 214 15.26 -20.24 -57.90
CA PRO A 214 14.52 -20.41 -59.17
C PRO A 214 15.16 -21.52 -60.00
N ALA A 215 14.36 -22.52 -60.36
CA ALA A 215 14.72 -23.47 -61.40
C ALA A 215 14.72 -22.75 -62.79
N HIS A 216 15.89 -22.56 -63.37
CA HIS A 216 16.02 -22.21 -64.73
C HIS A 216 16.38 -23.48 -65.48
N ALA A 217 15.50 -23.89 -66.40
CA ALA A 217 15.77 -24.53 -67.70
C ALA A 217 14.58 -24.30 -68.57
#